data_64cc055a71b305748d624f3b34ae7b79
#
_entry.id   64cc055a71b305748d624f3b34ae7b79
#
_cell.length_a   1.000
_cell.length_b   1.000
_cell.length_c   1.000
_cell.angle_alpha   90.00
_cell.angle_beta   90.00
_cell.angle_gamma   90.00
#
_symmetry.space_group_name_H-M   'P 1'
#
loop_
_entity.id
_entity.type
_entity.pdbx_description
1 polymer ?
#
loop_
_entity_poly.entity_id
_entity_poly.type
_entity_poly.pdbx_seq_one_letter_code
_entity_poly.pdbx_strand_id
1 'polypeptide(L)'
;MISFIVCLLLLITGYLTYGKIVDKTFGPDDRETPAVRINDGVDYVVMPQWKLFLVQLLNIAGLGPIFGALQGALWGPVVFLWITFGTIFAGGVHDYFSGMISERNDGASIAEVTGKYLGHTMQNIMRVFSVVLLIMVGTVFAVGPAGLIVTLCKSNGVSGVLSTTLFWLILILVYYFIATFISIDKIIGKVYPLFGMCLIIMAVGVIIGIFTNPNYTIPEIWSHLYNMHPSGTPVWSFMFITVACGAISGFHSTQSPLMARCMKNEKQGHFVFYGAMVAEGIIALIWAAAGCALYEVTGGLNTGLAEALAGGQSAAIYDVCSKTMGGVGIALAMIGVVICPITSGDTAFRSARLTLSDWFHMDQSSYANRLKLCIPVLGIGAILGIGNATGLIDYTVIWRYFSWTNQTLAMIVLWAAAMYLFTEKKNFWMAAVPATFMSAVSCTYFILAPECLGSLLNSKTADGTVIYNTAVAYPIGIVFAALLLALFIRATKKRSAKKSA
;
A
#
# COMPACT_ATOMS: atom_id res chain seq x y z
N MET A 1 25.67 -2.60 4.04
CA MET A 1 25.63 -1.21 3.54
C MET A 1 25.64 -1.09 2.03
N ILE A 2 26.52 -1.78 1.33
CA ILE A 2 26.63 -1.70 -0.15
C ILE A 2 25.31 -2.10 -0.81
N SER A 3 24.71 -3.22 -0.41
CA SER A 3 23.41 -3.68 -0.94
C SER A 3 22.32 -2.62 -0.85
N PHE A 4 22.23 -1.90 0.28
CA PHE A 4 21.26 -0.82 0.46
C PHE A 4 21.52 0.34 -0.53
N ILE A 5 22.78 0.77 -0.65
CA ILE A 5 23.16 1.87 -1.57
C ILE A 5 22.87 1.48 -3.01
N VAL A 6 23.21 0.23 -3.42
CA VAL A 6 22.92 -0.28 -4.75
C VAL A 6 21.41 -0.30 -5.01
N CYS A 7 20.60 -0.79 -4.08
CA CYS A 7 19.15 -0.79 -4.20
C CYS A 7 18.56 0.63 -4.32
N LEU A 8 19.07 1.59 -3.53
CA LEU A 8 18.69 2.99 -3.61
C LEU A 8 19.02 3.60 -4.98
N LEU A 9 20.23 3.35 -5.48
CA LEU A 9 20.65 3.81 -6.81
C LEU A 9 19.84 3.17 -7.92
N LEU A 10 19.47 1.89 -7.79
CA LEU A 10 18.59 1.19 -8.73
C LEU A 10 17.19 1.79 -8.76
N LEU A 11 16.60 2.17 -7.61
CA LEU A 11 15.31 2.86 -7.56
C LEU A 11 15.34 4.19 -8.31
N ILE A 12 16.37 5.01 -8.07
CA ILE A 12 16.56 6.30 -8.76
C ILE A 12 16.77 6.07 -10.27
N THR A 13 17.63 5.12 -10.63
CA THR A 13 17.92 4.79 -12.04
C THR A 13 16.66 4.23 -12.71
N GLY A 14 15.88 3.39 -12.02
CA GLY A 14 14.60 2.86 -12.49
C GLY A 14 13.61 3.97 -12.82
N TYR A 15 13.50 4.99 -11.96
CA TYR A 15 12.69 6.19 -12.24
C TYR A 15 13.16 6.92 -13.50
N LEU A 16 14.47 7.15 -13.61
CA LEU A 16 15.05 7.91 -14.71
C LEU A 16 15.08 7.18 -16.07
N THR A 17 14.98 5.85 -16.06
CA THR A 17 15.10 4.99 -17.26
C THR A 17 13.80 4.26 -17.54
N TYR A 18 13.47 3.21 -16.77
CA TYR A 18 12.29 2.38 -17.00
C TYR A 18 10.99 3.16 -16.84
N GLY A 19 10.91 4.07 -15.86
CA GLY A 19 9.77 4.98 -15.70
C GLY A 19 9.51 5.84 -16.94
N LYS A 20 10.57 6.35 -17.59
CA LYS A 20 10.44 7.07 -18.87
C LYS A 20 10.02 6.15 -20.02
N ILE A 21 10.40 4.87 -20.01
CA ILE A 21 9.93 3.89 -21.00
C ILE A 21 8.43 3.65 -20.81
N VAL A 22 7.97 3.53 -19.56
CA VAL A 22 6.53 3.39 -19.22
C VAL A 22 5.75 4.60 -19.70
N ASP A 23 6.22 5.82 -19.39
CA ASP A 23 5.62 7.07 -19.80
C ASP A 23 5.57 7.21 -21.33
N LYS A 24 6.68 6.96 -22.01
CA LYS A 24 6.75 6.96 -23.48
C LYS A 24 5.81 5.93 -24.12
N THR A 25 5.66 4.76 -23.47
CA THR A 25 4.74 3.71 -23.95
C THR A 25 3.30 4.13 -23.81
N PHE A 26 2.92 4.80 -22.73
CA PHE A 26 1.60 5.40 -22.59
C PHE A 26 1.39 6.53 -23.61
N GLY A 27 2.40 7.35 -23.85
CA GLY A 27 2.38 8.48 -24.80
C GLY A 27 1.43 9.58 -24.33
N PRO A 28 1.78 10.30 -23.23
CA PRO A 28 1.03 11.48 -22.80
C PRO A 28 1.11 12.57 -23.87
N ASP A 29 0.01 13.26 -24.10
CA ASP A 29 -0.11 14.33 -25.09
C ASP A 29 -0.61 15.65 -24.45
N ASP A 30 -0.92 16.65 -25.28
CA ASP A 30 -1.37 17.97 -24.83
C ASP A 30 -2.91 18.12 -24.83
N ARG A 31 -3.65 17.01 -24.73
CA ARG A 31 -5.11 17.06 -24.60
C ARG A 31 -5.53 17.77 -23.32
N GLU A 32 -6.71 18.35 -23.34
CA GLU A 32 -7.33 18.90 -22.15
C GLU A 32 -7.63 17.79 -21.13
N THR A 33 -7.07 17.93 -19.93
CA THR A 33 -7.36 17.01 -18.83
C THR A 33 -8.75 17.24 -18.25
N PRO A 34 -9.34 16.26 -17.58
CA PRO A 34 -10.61 16.43 -16.86
C PRO A 34 -10.60 17.60 -15.87
N ALA A 35 -9.46 17.84 -15.20
CA ALA A 35 -9.27 18.96 -14.28
C ALA A 35 -9.48 20.34 -14.95
N VAL A 36 -9.05 20.48 -16.19
CA VAL A 36 -9.18 21.73 -16.96
C VAL A 36 -10.57 21.85 -17.59
N ARG A 37 -11.06 20.75 -18.18
CA ARG A 37 -12.32 20.73 -18.93
C ARG A 37 -13.56 20.82 -18.04
N ILE A 38 -13.59 20.07 -16.90
CA ILE A 38 -14.76 20.01 -16.01
C ILE A 38 -14.70 21.14 -15.00
N ASN A 39 -13.58 21.28 -14.29
CA ASN A 39 -13.24 22.35 -13.34
C ASN A 39 -14.43 22.80 -12.45
N ASP A 40 -15.01 21.85 -11.72
CA ASP A 40 -16.17 22.08 -10.87
C ASP A 40 -15.84 22.79 -9.54
N GLY A 41 -14.55 23.00 -9.25
CA GLY A 41 -14.06 23.63 -8.03
C GLY A 41 -14.19 22.78 -6.75
N VAL A 42 -14.57 21.50 -6.88
CA VAL A 42 -14.78 20.56 -5.75
C VAL A 42 -13.90 19.32 -5.92
N ASP A 43 -14.17 18.51 -6.94
CA ASP A 43 -13.44 17.27 -7.22
C ASP A 43 -12.45 17.44 -8.39
N TYR A 44 -12.73 18.37 -9.31
CA TYR A 44 -11.92 18.69 -10.48
C TYR A 44 -11.29 20.07 -10.32
N VAL A 45 -10.10 20.10 -9.72
CA VAL A 45 -9.38 21.35 -9.41
C VAL A 45 -7.94 21.25 -9.87
N VAL A 46 -7.50 22.17 -10.73
CA VAL A 46 -6.12 22.20 -11.21
C VAL A 46 -5.14 22.49 -10.06
N MET A 47 -4.21 21.57 -9.83
CA MET A 47 -3.15 21.71 -8.82
C MET A 47 -1.77 21.87 -9.47
N PRO A 48 -0.84 22.63 -8.84
CA PRO A 48 0.57 22.64 -9.22
C PRO A 48 1.21 21.25 -9.08
N GLN A 49 2.07 20.87 -10.01
CA GLN A 49 2.66 19.52 -10.10
C GLN A 49 3.34 19.06 -8.80
N TRP A 50 4.14 19.91 -8.16
CA TRP A 50 4.82 19.57 -6.92
C TRP A 50 3.86 19.29 -5.75
N LYS A 51 2.74 20.05 -5.71
CA LYS A 51 1.70 19.86 -4.70
C LYS A 51 0.95 18.56 -4.97
N LEU A 52 0.63 18.29 -6.22
CA LEU A 52 -0.04 17.06 -6.65
C LEU A 52 0.80 15.83 -6.32
N PHE A 53 2.13 15.90 -6.55
CA PHE A 53 3.08 14.85 -6.15
C PHE A 53 3.06 14.60 -4.64
N LEU A 54 3.16 15.66 -3.82
CA LEU A 54 3.16 15.51 -2.36
C LEU A 54 1.84 14.96 -1.84
N VAL A 55 0.71 15.38 -2.42
CA VAL A 55 -0.60 14.84 -2.03
C VAL A 55 -0.73 13.37 -2.44
N GLN A 56 -0.27 13.02 -3.67
CA GLN A 56 -0.24 11.61 -4.09
C GLN A 56 0.64 10.78 -3.17
N LEU A 57 1.88 11.23 -2.90
CA LEU A 57 2.81 10.54 -2.01
C LEU A 57 2.19 10.31 -0.63
N LEU A 58 1.55 11.31 -0.04
CA LEU A 58 0.90 11.17 1.27
C LEU A 58 -0.31 10.24 1.26
N ASN A 59 -1.07 10.25 0.19
CA ASN A 59 -2.23 9.36 0.05
C ASN A 59 -1.78 7.89 0.00
N ILE A 60 -0.63 7.61 -0.60
CA ILE A 60 -0.11 6.24 -0.77
C ILE A 60 0.82 5.82 0.37
N ALA A 61 1.74 6.69 0.81
CA ALA A 61 2.77 6.41 1.80
C ALA A 61 2.27 6.58 3.25
N GLY A 62 1.16 5.92 3.61
CA GLY A 62 0.66 5.87 4.98
C GLY A 62 1.53 4.99 5.89
N LEU A 63 0.90 4.09 6.64
CA LEU A 63 1.63 3.11 7.49
C LEU A 63 2.26 1.97 6.66
N GLY A 64 1.80 1.76 5.43
CA GLY A 64 2.18 0.62 4.60
C GLY A 64 3.68 0.47 4.37
N PRO A 65 4.38 1.47 3.82
CA PRO A 65 5.82 1.41 3.56
C PRO A 65 6.66 1.34 4.84
N ILE A 66 6.10 1.71 5.98
CA ILE A 66 6.76 1.67 7.29
C ILE A 66 6.55 0.29 7.93
N PHE A 67 5.31 -0.07 8.23
CA PHE A 67 4.97 -1.32 8.91
C PHE A 67 5.29 -2.55 8.05
N GLY A 68 4.90 -2.51 6.77
CA GLY A 68 5.17 -3.60 5.85
C GLY A 68 6.66 -3.85 5.66
N ALA A 69 7.46 -2.79 5.54
CA ALA A 69 8.90 -2.90 5.39
C ALA A 69 9.61 -3.43 6.65
N LEU A 70 9.21 -2.94 7.84
CA LEU A 70 9.73 -3.47 9.11
C LEU A 70 9.39 -4.96 9.28
N GLN A 71 8.16 -5.35 9.01
CA GLN A 71 7.77 -6.77 9.04
C GLN A 71 8.51 -7.58 7.97
N GLY A 72 8.67 -7.02 6.76
CA GLY A 72 9.43 -7.63 5.67
C GLY A 72 10.89 -7.87 6.03
N ALA A 73 11.49 -7.05 6.88
CA ALA A 73 12.85 -7.22 7.36
C ALA A 73 13.04 -8.47 8.24
N LEU A 74 11.97 -9.13 8.72
CA LEU A 74 12.07 -10.44 9.37
C LEU A 74 12.71 -11.51 8.48
N TRP A 75 12.53 -11.41 7.15
CA TRP A 75 13.19 -12.30 6.18
C TRP A 75 14.63 -11.90 5.88
N GLY A 76 15.14 -10.84 6.49
CA GLY A 76 16.48 -10.33 6.27
C GLY A 76 16.58 -9.41 5.04
N PRO A 77 17.81 -9.07 4.61
CA PRO A 77 18.05 -8.09 3.56
C PRO A 77 17.55 -8.53 2.18
N VAL A 78 17.10 -9.77 2.00
CA VAL A 78 16.45 -10.23 0.76
C VAL A 78 15.21 -9.39 0.44
N VAL A 79 14.57 -8.79 1.43
CA VAL A 79 13.43 -7.88 1.26
C VAL A 79 13.79 -6.65 0.40
N PHE A 80 15.04 -6.19 0.40
CA PHE A 80 15.50 -5.07 -0.43
C PHE A 80 15.33 -5.35 -1.92
N LEU A 81 15.49 -6.62 -2.34
CA LEU A 81 15.27 -7.01 -3.74
C LEU A 81 13.81 -6.82 -4.13
N TRP A 82 12.89 -7.28 -3.28
CA TRP A 82 11.46 -7.11 -3.55
C TRP A 82 11.05 -5.64 -3.56
N ILE A 83 11.46 -4.87 -2.57
CA ILE A 83 11.17 -3.42 -2.53
C ILE A 83 11.72 -2.76 -3.80
N THR A 84 12.95 -3.04 -4.19
CA THR A 84 13.60 -2.38 -5.34
C THR A 84 12.96 -2.77 -6.67
N PHE A 85 12.93 -4.06 -6.97
CA PHE A 85 12.43 -4.54 -8.26
C PHE A 85 10.91 -4.52 -8.35
N GLY A 86 10.23 -4.77 -7.22
CA GLY A 86 8.78 -4.63 -7.12
C GLY A 86 8.33 -3.19 -7.41
N THR A 87 8.99 -2.20 -6.79
CA THR A 87 8.71 -0.78 -7.05
C THR A 87 8.93 -0.40 -8.52
N ILE A 88 10.06 -0.79 -9.11
CA ILE A 88 10.39 -0.40 -10.49
C ILE A 88 9.45 -1.06 -11.50
N PHE A 89 9.29 -2.39 -11.44
CA PHE A 89 8.67 -3.16 -12.51
C PHE A 89 7.18 -3.47 -12.28
N ALA A 90 6.72 -3.39 -11.04
CA ALA A 90 5.32 -3.67 -10.69
C ALA A 90 4.62 -2.43 -10.14
N GLY A 91 5.07 -1.86 -9.02
CA GLY A 91 4.41 -0.74 -8.34
C GLY A 91 4.37 0.53 -9.18
N GLY A 92 5.50 0.95 -9.74
CA GLY A 92 5.57 2.14 -10.60
C GLY A 92 4.71 1.99 -11.87
N VAL A 93 4.68 0.79 -12.45
CA VAL A 93 3.79 0.48 -13.60
C VAL A 93 2.33 0.54 -13.17
N HIS A 94 2.00 -0.11 -12.04
CA HIS A 94 0.65 -0.13 -11.48
C HIS A 94 0.13 1.28 -11.22
N ASP A 95 0.88 2.09 -10.48
CA ASP A 95 0.46 3.43 -10.07
C ASP A 95 0.36 4.37 -11.27
N TYR A 96 1.34 4.30 -12.16
CA TYR A 96 1.32 5.10 -13.38
C TYR A 96 0.08 4.81 -14.23
N PHE A 97 -0.18 3.53 -14.53
CA PHE A 97 -1.32 3.18 -15.38
C PHE A 97 -2.66 3.38 -14.67
N SER A 98 -2.76 3.14 -13.36
CA SER A 98 -3.99 3.40 -12.63
C SER A 98 -4.38 4.88 -12.67
N GLY A 99 -3.43 5.79 -12.50
CA GLY A 99 -3.66 7.23 -12.59
C GLY A 99 -3.94 7.71 -14.00
N MET A 100 -3.10 7.33 -14.97
CA MET A 100 -3.20 7.82 -16.35
C MET A 100 -4.39 7.24 -17.12
N ILE A 101 -4.77 5.97 -16.85
CA ILE A 101 -5.98 5.41 -17.45
C ILE A 101 -7.23 6.06 -16.85
N SER A 102 -7.23 6.34 -15.54
CA SER A 102 -8.30 7.08 -14.90
C SER A 102 -8.43 8.48 -15.51
N GLU A 103 -7.32 9.19 -15.70
CA GLU A 103 -7.29 10.51 -16.33
C GLU A 103 -7.93 10.48 -17.70
N ARG A 104 -7.55 9.53 -18.59
CA ARG A 104 -8.13 9.36 -19.92
C ARG A 104 -9.58 8.88 -19.95
N ASN A 105 -10.12 8.50 -18.81
CA ASN A 105 -11.52 8.12 -18.61
C ASN A 105 -12.22 9.09 -17.65
N ASP A 106 -11.94 10.38 -17.77
CA ASP A 106 -12.61 11.45 -17.03
C ASP A 106 -12.50 11.34 -15.51
N GLY A 107 -11.38 10.81 -15.01
CA GLY A 107 -11.19 10.56 -13.58
C GLY A 107 -12.01 9.38 -13.05
N ALA A 108 -12.38 8.43 -13.90
CA ALA A 108 -13.15 7.24 -13.53
C ALA A 108 -12.49 6.44 -12.43
N SER A 109 -13.30 5.85 -11.55
CA SER A 109 -12.83 4.96 -10.49
C SER A 109 -12.14 3.73 -11.09
N ILE A 110 -11.25 3.10 -10.29
CA ILE A 110 -10.55 1.90 -10.77
C ILE A 110 -11.50 0.73 -11.05
N ALA A 111 -12.65 0.68 -10.39
CA ALA A 111 -13.68 -0.32 -10.67
C ALA A 111 -14.33 -0.10 -12.05
N GLU A 112 -14.60 1.15 -12.42
CA GLU A 112 -15.12 1.50 -13.74
C GLU A 112 -14.10 1.22 -14.84
N VAL A 113 -12.83 1.60 -14.62
CA VAL A 113 -11.71 1.26 -15.51
C VAL A 113 -11.62 -0.25 -15.69
N THR A 114 -11.68 -1.02 -14.60
CA THR A 114 -11.66 -2.49 -14.66
C THR A 114 -12.85 -3.04 -15.46
N GLY A 115 -14.04 -2.48 -15.26
CA GLY A 115 -15.24 -2.86 -16.01
C GLY A 115 -15.09 -2.62 -17.52
N LYS A 116 -14.54 -1.48 -17.90
CA LYS A 116 -14.30 -1.11 -19.30
C LYS A 116 -13.35 -2.07 -20.03
N TYR A 117 -12.28 -2.50 -19.36
CA TYR A 117 -11.23 -3.32 -20.01
C TYR A 117 -11.38 -4.81 -19.78
N LEU A 118 -11.80 -5.26 -18.58
CA LEU A 118 -11.95 -6.68 -18.22
C LEU A 118 -13.40 -7.19 -18.18
N GLY A 119 -14.38 -6.28 -18.28
CA GLY A 119 -15.80 -6.62 -18.33
C GLY A 119 -16.53 -6.54 -16.99
N HIS A 120 -17.86 -6.63 -17.03
CA HIS A 120 -18.75 -6.34 -15.90
C HIS A 120 -18.55 -7.25 -14.68
N THR A 121 -18.27 -8.53 -14.91
CA THR A 121 -17.98 -9.46 -13.80
C THR A 121 -16.75 -9.01 -12.99
N MET A 122 -15.66 -8.62 -13.68
CA MET A 122 -14.46 -8.13 -13.02
C MET A 122 -14.69 -6.77 -12.36
N GLN A 123 -15.57 -5.93 -12.91
CA GLN A 123 -15.99 -4.69 -12.25
C GLN A 123 -16.62 -4.93 -10.88
N ASN A 124 -17.54 -5.89 -10.80
CA ASN A 124 -18.19 -6.22 -9.53
C ASN A 124 -17.23 -6.85 -8.52
N ILE A 125 -16.34 -7.74 -8.98
CA ILE A 125 -15.28 -8.30 -8.15
C ILE A 125 -14.39 -7.16 -7.62
N MET A 126 -13.99 -6.23 -8.48
CA MET A 126 -13.17 -5.07 -8.10
C MET A 126 -13.88 -4.18 -7.09
N ARG A 127 -15.18 -3.94 -7.23
CA ARG A 127 -15.98 -3.17 -6.27
C ARG A 127 -15.96 -3.80 -4.88
N VAL A 128 -16.20 -5.13 -4.80
CA VAL A 128 -16.15 -5.85 -3.53
C VAL A 128 -14.77 -5.77 -2.89
N PHE A 129 -13.71 -6.10 -3.64
CA PHE A 129 -12.34 -6.04 -3.14
C PHE A 129 -11.94 -4.62 -2.73
N SER A 130 -12.33 -3.59 -3.49
CA SER A 130 -12.06 -2.20 -3.15
C SER A 130 -12.73 -1.77 -1.85
N VAL A 131 -14.01 -2.12 -1.65
CA VAL A 131 -14.74 -1.77 -0.42
C VAL A 131 -14.14 -2.48 0.79
N VAL A 132 -13.85 -3.77 0.68
CA VAL A 132 -13.20 -4.54 1.76
C VAL A 132 -11.83 -3.94 2.08
N LEU A 133 -10.99 -3.72 1.05
CA LEU A 133 -9.68 -3.11 1.23
C LEU A 133 -9.77 -1.76 1.92
N LEU A 134 -10.65 -0.87 1.45
CA LEU A 134 -10.76 0.50 1.97
C LEU A 134 -11.22 0.53 3.44
N ILE A 135 -12.11 -0.38 3.84
CA ILE A 135 -12.51 -0.55 5.25
C ILE A 135 -11.31 -1.05 6.07
N MET A 136 -10.56 -2.02 5.57
CA MET A 136 -9.37 -2.53 6.26
C MET A 136 -8.28 -1.46 6.39
N VAL A 137 -8.02 -0.69 5.32
CA VAL A 137 -7.08 0.45 5.34
C VAL A 137 -7.50 1.47 6.38
N GLY A 138 -8.76 1.91 6.35
CA GLY A 138 -9.28 2.87 7.32
C GLY A 138 -9.14 2.38 8.76
N THR A 139 -9.39 1.08 9.00
CA THR A 139 -9.22 0.46 10.31
C THR A 139 -7.75 0.43 10.76
N VAL A 140 -6.84 -0.04 9.91
CA VAL A 140 -5.39 -0.08 10.17
C VAL A 140 -4.87 1.32 10.46
N PHE A 141 -5.31 2.31 9.69
CA PHE A 141 -4.90 3.72 9.81
C PHE A 141 -5.58 4.46 10.97
N ALA A 142 -6.54 3.85 11.64
CA ALA A 142 -7.06 4.33 12.91
C ALA A 142 -6.34 3.67 14.10
N VAL A 143 -6.18 2.35 14.06
CA VAL A 143 -5.58 1.55 15.14
C VAL A 143 -4.09 1.83 15.31
N GLY A 144 -3.34 1.91 14.21
CA GLY A 144 -1.89 2.17 14.24
C GLY A 144 -1.52 3.48 14.94
N PRO A 145 -2.07 4.63 14.51
CA PRO A 145 -1.87 5.90 15.21
C PRO A 145 -2.32 5.89 16.66
N ALA A 146 -3.48 5.30 16.96
CA ALA A 146 -3.95 5.17 18.35
C ALA A 146 -2.94 4.43 19.23
N GLY A 147 -2.36 3.33 18.72
CA GLY A 147 -1.31 2.58 19.41
C GLY A 147 -0.02 3.39 19.63
N LEU A 148 0.40 4.17 18.62
CA LEU A 148 1.60 5.00 18.73
C LEU A 148 1.42 6.13 19.75
N ILE A 149 0.26 6.78 19.80
CA ILE A 149 -0.05 7.79 20.81
C ILE A 149 -0.01 7.18 22.21
N VAL A 150 -0.58 5.99 22.39
CA VAL A 150 -0.53 5.27 23.68
C VAL A 150 0.90 4.93 24.09
N THR A 151 1.73 4.48 23.15
CA THR A 151 3.15 4.21 23.41
C THR A 151 3.86 5.48 23.90
N LEU A 152 3.60 6.62 23.25
CA LEU A 152 4.14 7.91 23.69
C LEU A 152 3.62 8.32 25.08
N CYS A 153 2.34 8.18 25.36
CA CYS A 153 1.76 8.48 26.67
C CYS A 153 2.44 7.66 27.78
N LYS A 154 2.58 6.35 27.56
CA LYS A 154 3.22 5.44 28.52
C LYS A 154 4.71 5.75 28.72
N SER A 155 5.46 6.07 27.67
CA SER A 155 6.87 6.43 27.78
C SER A 155 7.11 7.74 28.54
N ASN A 156 6.10 8.63 28.59
CA ASN A 156 6.15 9.87 29.37
C ASN A 156 5.44 9.75 30.73
N GLY A 157 5.16 8.54 31.21
CA GLY A 157 4.54 8.32 32.54
C GLY A 157 3.07 8.69 32.64
N VAL A 158 2.40 8.96 31.50
CA VAL A 158 0.95 9.24 31.48
C VAL A 158 0.18 7.95 31.73
N SER A 159 -0.75 7.98 32.68
CA SER A 159 -1.62 6.85 33.05
C SER A 159 -3.09 7.18 32.89
N GLY A 160 -3.97 6.19 33.10
CA GLY A 160 -5.42 6.36 33.00
C GLY A 160 -5.94 6.26 31.57
N VAL A 161 -7.03 6.94 31.26
CA VAL A 161 -7.76 6.84 29.99
C VAL A 161 -6.89 7.21 28.78
N LEU A 162 -6.01 8.20 28.92
CA LEU A 162 -5.10 8.65 27.85
C LEU A 162 -4.04 7.60 27.45
N SER A 163 -3.81 6.60 28.31
CA SER A 163 -2.90 5.48 28.01
C SER A 163 -3.61 4.24 27.45
N THR A 164 -4.87 4.39 27.00
CA THR A 164 -5.66 3.30 26.41
C THR A 164 -5.87 3.50 24.91
N THR A 165 -5.64 2.44 24.13
CA THR A 165 -5.85 2.47 22.67
C THR A 165 -7.30 2.76 22.30
N LEU A 166 -8.25 2.26 23.09
CA LEU A 166 -9.67 2.44 22.85
C LEU A 166 -10.08 3.91 22.86
N PHE A 167 -9.55 4.72 23.78
CA PHE A 167 -9.85 6.16 23.86
C PHE A 167 -9.45 6.89 22.56
N TRP A 168 -8.21 6.71 22.12
CA TRP A 168 -7.71 7.37 20.91
C TRP A 168 -8.37 6.84 19.64
N LEU A 169 -8.66 5.55 19.58
CA LEU A 169 -9.39 4.94 18.48
C LEU A 169 -10.79 5.56 18.33
N ILE A 170 -11.54 5.68 19.43
CA ILE A 170 -12.87 6.32 19.41
C ILE A 170 -12.75 7.77 18.94
N LEU A 171 -11.77 8.53 19.43
CA LEU A 171 -11.55 9.91 19.00
C LEU A 171 -11.27 10.00 17.48
N ILE A 172 -10.43 9.11 16.93
CA ILE A 172 -10.13 9.05 15.51
C ILE A 172 -11.38 8.66 14.68
N LEU A 173 -12.17 7.70 15.16
CA LEU A 173 -13.41 7.30 14.47
C LEU A 173 -14.47 8.42 14.48
N VAL A 174 -14.57 9.18 15.57
CA VAL A 174 -15.42 10.38 15.65
C VAL A 174 -14.93 11.43 14.64
N TYR A 175 -13.62 11.64 14.53
CA TYR A 175 -13.05 12.51 13.50
C TYR A 175 -13.44 12.03 12.09
N TYR A 176 -13.30 10.74 11.76
CA TYR A 176 -13.69 10.18 10.45
C TYR A 176 -15.17 10.40 10.15
N PHE A 177 -16.02 10.25 11.17
CA PHE A 177 -17.45 10.53 11.01
C PHE A 177 -17.70 12.00 10.68
N ILE A 178 -17.12 12.93 11.43
CA ILE A 178 -17.26 14.38 11.20
C ILE A 178 -16.66 14.76 9.83
N ALA A 179 -15.49 14.23 9.48
CA ALA A 179 -14.81 14.51 8.23
C ALA A 179 -15.62 14.09 6.99
N THR A 180 -16.53 13.12 7.13
CA THR A 180 -17.46 12.71 6.07
C THR A 180 -18.34 13.88 5.56
N PHE A 181 -18.58 14.89 6.40
CA PHE A 181 -19.43 16.05 6.07
C PHE A 181 -18.64 17.30 5.67
N ILE A 182 -17.31 17.28 5.82
CA ILE A 182 -16.42 18.42 5.50
C ILE A 182 -15.83 18.20 4.12
N SER A 183 -15.72 19.27 3.31
CA SER A 183 -15.08 19.20 2.00
C SER A 183 -13.57 18.96 2.13
N ILE A 184 -13.04 18.10 1.24
CA ILE A 184 -11.65 17.65 1.21
C ILE A 184 -10.66 18.84 1.09
N ASP A 185 -11.01 19.85 0.28
CA ASP A 185 -10.10 20.95 -0.09
C ASP A 185 -9.61 21.81 1.09
N LYS A 186 -10.42 21.95 2.12
CA LYS A 186 -10.09 22.84 3.26
C LYS A 186 -9.02 22.25 4.16
N ILE A 187 -8.95 20.94 4.28
CA ILE A 187 -8.00 20.23 5.15
C ILE A 187 -6.79 19.75 4.35
N ILE A 188 -7.02 19.01 3.28
CA ILE A 188 -5.98 18.35 2.47
C ILE A 188 -5.06 19.36 1.78
N GLY A 189 -5.62 20.38 1.16
CA GLY A 189 -4.85 21.30 0.32
C GLY A 189 -3.81 22.15 1.06
N LYS A 190 -3.95 22.40 2.35
CA LYS A 190 -3.05 23.29 3.12
C LYS A 190 -2.09 22.53 4.04
N VAL A 191 -2.55 21.45 4.63
CA VAL A 191 -1.83 20.77 5.72
C VAL A 191 -1.04 19.55 5.24
N TYR A 192 -1.50 18.87 4.20
CA TYR A 192 -0.84 17.69 3.63
C TYR A 192 0.60 17.90 3.17
N PRO A 193 0.98 19.00 2.47
CA PRO A 193 2.37 19.19 2.08
C PRO A 193 3.35 19.23 3.27
N LEU A 194 2.92 19.78 4.40
CA LEU A 194 3.73 19.83 5.62
C LEU A 194 3.96 18.41 6.18
N PHE A 195 2.93 17.57 6.23
CA PHE A 195 3.05 16.21 6.74
C PHE A 195 3.93 15.32 5.84
N GLY A 196 3.82 15.50 4.51
CA GLY A 196 4.71 14.82 3.56
C GLY A 196 6.17 15.17 3.75
N MET A 197 6.46 16.44 4.00
CA MET A 197 7.82 16.85 4.33
C MET A 197 8.30 16.23 5.64
N CYS A 198 7.46 16.16 6.68
CA CYS A 198 7.81 15.51 7.95
C CYS A 198 8.11 14.02 7.74
N LEU A 199 7.34 13.32 6.92
CA LEU A 199 7.56 11.91 6.59
C LEU A 199 8.91 11.70 5.87
N ILE A 200 9.23 12.54 4.91
CA ILE A 200 10.50 12.50 4.18
C ILE A 200 11.68 12.82 5.13
N ILE A 201 11.56 13.87 5.95
CA ILE A 201 12.60 14.25 6.91
C ILE A 201 12.84 13.13 7.92
N MET A 202 11.78 12.49 8.39
CA MET A 202 11.87 11.34 9.29
C MET A 202 12.62 10.17 8.63
N ALA A 203 12.26 9.80 7.39
CA ALA A 203 12.95 8.73 6.68
C ALA A 203 14.44 9.03 6.48
N VAL A 204 14.76 10.26 6.07
CA VAL A 204 16.16 10.73 5.95
C VAL A 204 16.88 10.72 7.31
N GLY A 205 16.20 11.14 8.38
CA GLY A 205 16.76 11.10 9.73
C GLY A 205 17.08 9.68 10.20
N VAL A 206 16.19 8.72 9.94
CA VAL A 206 16.42 7.30 10.26
C VAL A 206 17.67 6.77 9.57
N ILE A 207 17.82 7.00 8.27
CA ILE A 207 18.99 6.47 7.55
C ILE A 207 20.29 7.18 7.97
N ILE A 208 20.26 8.49 8.21
CA ILE A 208 21.42 9.22 8.75
C ILE A 208 21.80 8.63 10.11
N GLY A 209 20.83 8.40 11.02
CA GLY A 209 21.09 7.80 12.34
C GLY A 209 21.73 6.42 12.24
N ILE A 210 21.33 5.59 11.26
CA ILE A 210 21.95 4.29 11.02
C ILE A 210 23.40 4.45 10.53
N PHE A 211 23.65 5.35 9.58
CA PHE A 211 24.99 5.55 9.00
C PHE A 211 25.99 6.21 9.95
N THR A 212 25.52 7.05 10.87
CA THR A 212 26.37 7.77 11.82
C THR A 212 26.70 6.98 13.09
N ASN A 213 25.94 5.94 13.39
CA ASN A 213 26.17 5.12 14.58
C ASN A 213 26.98 3.86 14.21
N PRO A 214 28.22 3.71 14.72
CA PRO A 214 29.09 2.58 14.38
C PRO A 214 28.57 1.22 14.85
N ASN A 215 27.60 1.21 15.77
CA ASN A 215 26.99 -0.04 16.27
C ASN A 215 25.92 -0.60 15.34
N TYR A 216 25.49 0.18 14.32
CA TYR A 216 24.45 -0.25 13.38
C TYR A 216 25.08 -0.62 12.04
N THR A 217 24.81 -1.82 11.58
CA THR A 217 25.32 -2.32 10.30
C THR A 217 24.19 -2.92 9.50
N ILE A 218 23.95 -2.34 8.31
CA ILE A 218 22.99 -2.91 7.36
C ILE A 218 23.62 -4.17 6.74
N PRO A 219 23.01 -5.36 6.90
CA PRO A 219 23.56 -6.60 6.38
C PRO A 219 23.55 -6.61 4.84
N GLU A 220 24.47 -7.38 4.26
CA GLU A 220 24.57 -7.53 2.81
C GLU A 220 23.68 -8.65 2.30
N ILE A 221 23.05 -8.47 1.15
CA ILE A 221 22.15 -9.48 0.56
C ILE A 221 22.90 -10.77 0.27
N TRP A 222 24.08 -10.70 -0.34
CA TRP A 222 24.85 -11.88 -0.74
C TRP A 222 25.33 -12.75 0.42
N SER A 223 25.42 -12.22 1.62
CA SER A 223 25.76 -12.98 2.83
C SER A 223 24.54 -13.58 3.53
N HIS A 224 23.32 -13.19 3.13
CA HIS A 224 22.08 -13.52 3.82
C HIS A 224 20.97 -13.90 2.82
N LEU A 225 21.30 -14.71 1.81
CA LEU A 225 20.33 -15.24 0.83
C LEU A 225 19.52 -16.44 1.34
N TYR A 226 19.31 -16.51 2.65
CA TYR A 226 18.50 -17.54 3.30
C TYR A 226 17.35 -16.91 4.07
N ASN A 227 16.40 -17.72 4.51
CA ASN A 227 15.25 -17.25 5.28
C ASN A 227 15.68 -16.97 6.72
N MET A 228 15.63 -15.68 7.12
CA MET A 228 15.96 -15.23 8.49
C MET A 228 14.73 -15.09 9.39
N HIS A 229 13.54 -15.47 8.91
CA HIS A 229 12.30 -15.33 9.68
C HIS A 229 12.29 -16.31 10.86
N PRO A 230 12.14 -15.84 12.13
CA PRO A 230 12.27 -16.70 13.31
C PRO A 230 11.28 -17.88 13.35
N SER A 231 10.08 -17.70 12.81
CA SER A 231 9.07 -18.77 12.72
C SER A 231 9.20 -19.63 11.47
N GLY A 232 10.27 -19.52 10.68
CA GLY A 232 10.44 -20.27 9.44
C GLY A 232 9.41 -19.97 8.34
N THR A 233 8.65 -18.87 8.45
CA THR A 233 7.63 -18.48 7.47
C THR A 233 8.26 -18.37 6.07
N PRO A 234 7.68 -19.00 5.02
CA PRO A 234 8.25 -19.01 3.68
C PRO A 234 8.48 -17.62 3.11
N VAL A 235 9.59 -17.41 2.41
CA VAL A 235 9.86 -16.16 1.70
C VAL A 235 8.85 -15.97 0.57
N TRP A 236 8.67 -17.02 -0.26
CA TRP A 236 7.72 -16.98 -1.37
C TRP A 236 6.29 -16.82 -0.86
N SER A 237 5.61 -15.89 -1.44
CA SER A 237 4.32 -15.29 -1.15
C SER A 237 4.25 -14.47 0.14
N PHE A 238 4.73 -14.94 1.29
CA PHE A 238 4.53 -14.21 2.56
C PHE A 238 5.28 -12.88 2.61
N MET A 239 6.56 -12.84 2.29
CA MET A 239 7.33 -11.59 2.24
C MET A 239 6.71 -10.60 1.21
N PHE A 240 6.32 -11.12 0.04
CA PHE A 240 5.74 -10.32 -1.04
C PHE A 240 4.38 -9.71 -0.66
N ILE A 241 3.57 -10.43 0.10
CA ILE A 241 2.29 -9.95 0.61
C ILE A 241 2.52 -9.01 1.81
N THR A 242 3.42 -9.32 2.73
CA THR A 242 3.70 -8.52 3.93
C THR A 242 4.17 -7.12 3.58
N VAL A 243 5.03 -6.98 2.56
CA VAL A 243 5.44 -5.67 2.01
C VAL A 243 4.37 -5.18 1.03
N ALA A 244 3.19 -4.89 1.57
CA ALA A 244 1.97 -4.61 0.79
C ALA A 244 1.93 -3.23 0.16
N CYS A 245 2.78 -2.29 0.57
CA CYS A 245 2.80 -0.94 0.02
C CYS A 245 4.23 -0.66 -0.41
N GLY A 246 5.21 -0.51 0.02
CA GLY A 246 6.58 -0.17 -0.40
C GLY A 246 7.14 -0.86 -1.65
N ALA A 247 6.43 -1.80 -2.25
CA ALA A 247 6.82 -2.42 -3.52
C ALA A 247 5.72 -2.35 -4.59
N ILE A 248 4.48 -2.63 -4.21
CA ILE A 248 3.27 -2.47 -5.04
C ILE A 248 2.05 -2.46 -4.13
N SER A 249 1.04 -1.66 -4.46
CA SER A 249 -0.16 -1.52 -3.63
C SER A 249 -1.43 -1.26 -4.44
N GLY A 250 -2.42 -2.12 -4.28
CA GLY A 250 -3.74 -1.93 -4.89
C GLY A 250 -4.50 -0.75 -4.30
N PHE A 251 -4.24 -0.39 -3.04
CA PHE A 251 -4.82 0.80 -2.43
C PHE A 251 -4.51 2.07 -3.23
N HIS A 252 -3.31 2.17 -3.80
CA HIS A 252 -2.91 3.32 -4.61
C HIS A 252 -3.86 3.55 -5.78
N SER A 253 -4.34 2.49 -6.43
CA SER A 253 -5.28 2.61 -7.54
C SER A 253 -6.66 3.16 -7.14
N THR A 254 -7.00 3.12 -5.86
CA THR A 254 -8.22 3.76 -5.34
C THR A 254 -8.02 5.25 -5.06
N GLN A 255 -6.78 5.70 -4.91
CA GLN A 255 -6.39 7.10 -4.65
C GLN A 255 -6.00 7.84 -5.93
N SER A 256 -5.36 7.16 -6.87
CA SER A 256 -4.89 7.74 -8.13
C SER A 256 -5.98 8.47 -8.94
N PRO A 257 -7.25 8.01 -9.01
CA PRO A 257 -8.31 8.75 -9.67
C PRO A 257 -8.58 10.13 -9.10
N LEU A 258 -8.41 10.32 -7.78
CA LEU A 258 -8.57 11.62 -7.13
C LEU A 258 -7.51 12.60 -7.62
N MET A 259 -6.28 12.13 -7.81
CA MET A 259 -5.17 12.95 -8.32
C MET A 259 -5.28 13.16 -9.83
N ALA A 260 -5.76 12.18 -10.58
CA ALA A 260 -6.03 12.31 -12.00
C ALA A 260 -7.01 13.45 -12.31
N ARG A 261 -8.02 13.64 -11.44
CA ARG A 261 -8.98 14.78 -11.50
C ARG A 261 -8.36 16.14 -11.18
N CYS A 262 -7.10 16.19 -10.74
CA CYS A 262 -6.41 17.43 -10.38
C CYS A 262 -5.21 17.75 -11.28
N MET A 263 -4.91 16.91 -12.26
CA MET A 263 -3.79 17.10 -13.19
C MET A 263 -4.09 18.18 -14.22
N LYS A 264 -3.14 19.12 -14.36
CA LYS A 264 -3.21 20.18 -15.39
C LYS A 264 -2.87 19.65 -16.79
N ASN A 265 -1.95 18.68 -16.88
CA ASN A 265 -1.44 18.14 -18.14
C ASN A 265 -1.02 16.68 -17.96
N GLU A 266 -1.28 15.80 -18.94
CA GLU A 266 -0.89 14.38 -18.91
C GLU A 266 0.61 14.17 -18.67
N LYS A 267 1.47 15.07 -19.15
CA LYS A 267 2.94 14.99 -18.98
C LYS A 267 3.40 15.05 -17.51
N GLN A 268 2.52 15.43 -16.59
CA GLN A 268 2.79 15.40 -15.14
C GLN A 268 2.73 13.97 -14.57
N GLY A 269 2.11 13.01 -15.25
CA GLY A 269 1.82 11.67 -14.76
C GLY A 269 3.07 10.88 -14.34
N HIS A 270 4.16 10.99 -15.11
CA HIS A 270 5.43 10.34 -14.74
C HIS A 270 5.94 10.76 -13.37
N PHE A 271 5.95 12.05 -13.08
CA PHE A 271 6.40 12.57 -11.80
C PHE A 271 5.39 12.27 -10.68
N VAL A 272 4.09 12.46 -10.95
CA VAL A 272 3.04 12.36 -9.93
C VAL A 272 2.80 10.90 -9.52
N PHE A 273 2.65 9.97 -10.46
CA PHE A 273 2.29 8.59 -10.14
C PHE A 273 3.52 7.68 -10.01
N TYR A 274 4.31 7.57 -11.07
CA TYR A 274 5.50 6.71 -11.01
C TYR A 274 6.53 7.26 -10.01
N GLY A 275 6.73 8.57 -9.98
CA GLY A 275 7.65 9.22 -9.05
C GLY A 275 7.24 9.08 -7.59
N ALA A 276 5.95 9.22 -7.26
CA ALA A 276 5.45 9.00 -5.90
C ALA A 276 5.66 7.55 -5.44
N MET A 277 5.40 6.56 -6.32
CA MET A 277 5.67 5.15 -6.00
C MET A 277 7.15 4.87 -5.74
N VAL A 278 8.06 5.48 -6.52
CA VAL A 278 9.50 5.33 -6.27
C VAL A 278 9.92 6.00 -4.97
N ALA A 279 9.37 7.18 -4.66
CA ALA A 279 9.62 7.85 -3.37
C ALA A 279 9.13 7.00 -2.19
N GLU A 280 7.97 6.37 -2.31
CA GLU A 280 7.46 5.41 -1.32
C GLU A 280 8.36 4.19 -1.20
N GLY A 281 8.84 3.62 -2.31
CA GLY A 281 9.80 2.51 -2.31
C GLY A 281 11.12 2.85 -1.62
N ILE A 282 11.60 4.09 -1.75
CA ILE A 282 12.78 4.58 -1.02
C ILE A 282 12.50 4.63 0.49
N ILE A 283 11.33 5.14 0.89
CA ILE A 283 10.91 5.15 2.31
C ILE A 283 10.87 3.71 2.85
N ALA A 284 10.25 2.79 2.12
CA ALA A 284 10.18 1.38 2.51
C ALA A 284 11.57 0.74 2.61
N LEU A 285 12.47 1.02 1.68
CA LEU A 285 13.85 0.52 1.71
C LEU A 285 14.60 1.00 2.96
N ILE A 286 14.41 2.27 3.36
CA ILE A 286 14.99 2.82 4.59
C ILE A 286 14.46 2.11 5.84
N TRP A 287 13.15 1.90 5.93
CA TRP A 287 12.54 1.21 7.07
C TRP A 287 12.89 -0.28 7.13
N ALA A 288 13.01 -0.95 6.00
CA ALA A 288 13.54 -2.31 5.92
C ALA A 288 15.00 -2.38 6.38
N ALA A 289 15.82 -1.40 5.98
CA ALA A 289 17.21 -1.28 6.44
C ALA A 289 17.29 -1.06 7.95
N ALA A 290 16.40 -0.23 8.52
CA ALA A 290 16.29 -0.05 9.97
C ALA A 290 15.94 -1.36 10.68
N GLY A 291 14.97 -2.10 10.17
CA GLY A 291 14.61 -3.43 10.71
C GLY A 291 15.76 -4.43 10.70
N CYS A 292 16.59 -4.40 9.65
CA CYS A 292 17.76 -5.29 9.55
C CYS A 292 18.98 -4.82 10.35
N ALA A 293 19.12 -3.53 10.66
CA ALA A 293 20.34 -2.96 11.24
C ALA A 293 20.26 -2.70 12.74
N LEU A 294 19.07 -2.48 13.30
CA LEU A 294 18.89 -1.99 14.68
C LEU A 294 18.63 -3.09 15.71
N TYR A 295 18.43 -4.32 15.27
CA TYR A 295 18.01 -5.43 16.11
C TYR A 295 18.97 -6.61 16.03
N GLU A 296 19.03 -7.36 17.13
CA GLU A 296 19.93 -8.51 17.26
C GLU A 296 19.49 -9.67 16.36
N VAL A 297 20.47 -10.33 15.78
CA VAL A 297 20.33 -11.57 15.00
C VAL A 297 20.92 -12.71 15.81
N THR A 298 20.09 -13.66 16.24
CA THR A 298 20.52 -14.82 17.01
C THR A 298 20.39 -16.09 16.19
N GLY A 299 21.46 -16.85 16.08
CA GLY A 299 21.47 -18.11 15.30
C GLY A 299 21.14 -17.93 13.81
N GLY A 300 21.41 -16.75 13.25
CA GLY A 300 21.06 -16.39 11.88
C GLY A 300 19.61 -15.98 11.65
N LEU A 301 18.82 -15.78 12.70
CA LEU A 301 17.41 -15.40 12.65
C LEU A 301 17.21 -14.00 13.25
N ASN A 302 16.27 -13.21 12.70
CA ASN A 302 15.93 -11.87 13.16
C ASN A 302 15.05 -11.88 14.43
N THR A 303 15.57 -12.46 15.50
CA THR A 303 14.86 -12.64 16.78
C THR A 303 14.58 -11.32 17.49
N GLY A 304 15.55 -10.41 17.56
CA GLY A 304 15.37 -9.12 18.21
C GLY A 304 14.33 -8.23 17.51
N LEU A 305 14.24 -8.26 16.18
CA LEU A 305 13.17 -7.58 15.46
C LEU A 305 11.80 -8.22 15.71
N ALA A 306 11.75 -9.56 15.79
CA ALA A 306 10.51 -10.26 16.10
C ALA A 306 10.00 -9.92 17.51
N GLU A 307 10.87 -9.83 18.50
CA GLU A 307 10.55 -9.39 19.85
C GLU A 307 10.03 -7.94 19.89
N ALA A 308 10.69 -7.04 19.19
CA ALA A 308 10.25 -5.65 19.06
C ALA A 308 8.85 -5.55 18.43
N LEU A 309 8.58 -6.32 17.38
CA LEU A 309 7.28 -6.37 16.72
C LEU A 309 6.19 -7.07 17.56
N ALA A 310 6.56 -8.02 18.41
CA ALA A 310 5.65 -8.65 19.38
C ALA A 310 5.15 -7.63 20.42
N GLY A 311 5.95 -6.61 20.76
CA GLY A 311 5.53 -5.46 21.56
C GLY A 311 4.54 -4.52 20.85
N GLY A 312 4.25 -4.77 19.57
CA GLY A 312 3.38 -3.99 18.71
C GLY A 312 4.15 -3.13 17.70
N GLN A 313 3.62 -3.01 16.49
CA GLN A 313 4.30 -2.27 15.41
C GLN A 313 4.53 -0.79 15.75
N SER A 314 3.61 -0.17 16.47
CA SER A 314 3.74 1.21 16.95
C SER A 314 4.91 1.37 17.91
N ALA A 315 5.13 0.38 18.79
CA ALA A 315 6.26 0.36 19.70
C ALA A 315 7.59 0.19 18.94
N ALA A 316 7.63 -0.67 17.92
CA ALA A 316 8.82 -0.85 17.08
C ALA A 316 9.17 0.44 16.29
N ILE A 317 8.19 1.17 15.76
CA ILE A 317 8.43 2.47 15.10
C ILE A 317 8.98 3.49 16.07
N TYR A 318 8.39 3.59 17.26
CA TYR A 318 8.87 4.48 18.31
C TYR A 318 10.33 4.15 18.68
N ASP A 319 10.65 2.87 18.85
CA ASP A 319 12.00 2.40 19.16
C ASP A 319 13.01 2.75 18.05
N VAL A 320 12.67 2.51 16.77
CA VAL A 320 13.51 2.89 15.63
C VAL A 320 13.79 4.40 15.63
N CYS A 321 12.74 5.23 15.75
CA CYS A 321 12.90 6.69 15.74
C CYS A 321 13.71 7.19 16.94
N SER A 322 13.49 6.61 18.12
CA SER A 322 14.24 6.93 19.34
C SER A 322 15.72 6.58 19.22
N LYS A 323 16.04 5.38 18.72
CA LYS A 323 17.42 4.89 18.54
C LYS A 323 18.20 5.68 17.49
N THR A 324 17.54 6.16 16.43
CA THR A 324 18.21 6.81 15.30
C THR A 324 18.29 8.33 15.43
N MET A 325 17.28 8.97 16.00
CA MET A 325 17.14 10.43 16.05
C MET A 325 16.86 10.99 17.45
N GLY A 326 16.70 10.14 18.46
CA GLY A 326 16.35 10.59 19.82
C GLY A 326 15.02 11.33 19.89
N GLY A 327 14.93 12.37 20.72
CA GLY A 327 13.70 13.15 20.93
C GLY A 327 13.16 13.82 19.67
N VAL A 328 14.02 14.26 18.76
CA VAL A 328 13.61 14.84 17.47
C VAL A 328 12.91 13.79 16.60
N GLY A 329 13.44 12.56 16.60
CA GLY A 329 12.82 11.45 15.87
C GLY A 329 11.44 11.09 16.40
N ILE A 330 11.26 11.10 17.70
CA ILE A 330 9.95 10.86 18.34
C ILE A 330 8.95 11.93 17.92
N ALA A 331 9.33 13.21 17.93
CA ALA A 331 8.46 14.31 17.50
C ALA A 331 8.07 14.17 16.01
N LEU A 332 9.01 13.85 15.12
CA LEU A 332 8.76 13.62 13.70
C LEU A 332 7.87 12.38 13.46
N ALA A 333 8.10 11.29 14.22
CA ALA A 333 7.24 10.12 14.17
C ALA A 333 5.79 10.43 14.56
N MET A 334 5.59 11.26 15.59
CA MET A 334 4.26 11.70 16.00
C MET A 334 3.55 12.48 14.90
N ILE A 335 4.24 13.36 14.18
CA ILE A 335 3.65 14.13 13.10
C ILE A 335 3.45 13.23 11.85
N GLY A 336 4.50 12.54 11.40
CA GLY A 336 4.48 11.78 10.15
C GLY A 336 3.70 10.48 10.25
N VAL A 337 3.90 9.71 11.32
CA VAL A 337 3.33 8.34 11.46
C VAL A 337 1.98 8.32 12.19
N VAL A 338 1.60 9.40 12.88
CA VAL A 338 0.27 9.52 13.51
C VAL A 338 -0.68 10.28 12.59
N ILE A 339 -0.33 11.50 12.23
CA ILE A 339 -1.27 12.41 11.56
C ILE A 339 -1.51 11.98 10.10
N CYS A 340 -0.45 11.57 9.38
CA CYS A 340 -0.56 11.17 7.98
C CYS A 340 -1.53 9.98 7.79
N PRO A 341 -1.41 8.85 8.52
CA PRO A 341 -2.38 7.76 8.39
C PRO A 341 -3.80 8.13 8.81
N ILE A 342 -3.98 8.98 9.83
CA ILE A 342 -5.32 9.43 10.21
C ILE A 342 -6.00 10.14 9.04
N THR A 343 -5.28 11.00 8.34
CA THR A 343 -5.85 11.69 7.17
C THR A 343 -6.09 10.73 5.99
N SER A 344 -5.19 9.77 5.76
CA SER A 344 -5.36 8.74 4.72
C SER A 344 -6.50 7.76 5.05
N GLY A 345 -6.75 7.47 6.33
CA GLY A 345 -7.88 6.66 6.78
C GLY A 345 -9.23 7.34 6.53
N ASP A 346 -9.32 8.66 6.72
CA ASP A 346 -10.51 9.43 6.31
C ASP A 346 -10.77 9.26 4.80
N THR A 347 -9.75 9.45 3.97
CA THR A 347 -9.91 9.29 2.52
C THR A 347 -10.25 7.86 2.12
N ALA A 348 -9.76 6.85 2.83
CA ALA A 348 -10.11 5.45 2.61
C ALA A 348 -11.59 5.17 2.88
N PHE A 349 -12.12 5.56 4.03
CA PHE A 349 -13.54 5.39 4.34
C PHE A 349 -14.43 6.21 3.40
N ARG A 350 -14.00 7.40 3.00
CA ARG A 350 -14.69 8.22 2.01
C ARG A 350 -14.74 7.53 0.64
N SER A 351 -13.63 6.96 0.19
CA SER A 351 -13.55 6.21 -1.07
C SER A 351 -14.42 4.94 -1.04
N ALA A 352 -14.47 4.23 0.10
CA ALA A 352 -15.37 3.09 0.28
C ALA A 352 -16.85 3.51 0.13
N ARG A 353 -17.24 4.61 0.77
CA ARG A 353 -18.58 5.16 0.65
C ARG A 353 -18.91 5.56 -0.79
N LEU A 354 -17.99 6.23 -1.48
CA LEU A 354 -18.18 6.62 -2.88
C LEU A 354 -18.30 5.40 -3.80
N THR A 355 -17.46 4.39 -3.63
CA THR A 355 -17.55 3.12 -4.38
C THR A 355 -18.92 2.44 -4.21
N LEU A 356 -19.46 2.43 -2.99
CA LEU A 356 -20.81 1.91 -2.73
C LEU A 356 -21.90 2.80 -3.31
N SER A 357 -21.71 4.13 -3.25
CA SER A 357 -22.63 5.10 -3.85
C SER A 357 -22.76 4.89 -5.37
N ASP A 358 -21.62 4.75 -6.06
CA ASP A 358 -21.61 4.47 -7.50
C ASP A 358 -22.24 3.12 -7.81
N TRP A 359 -22.00 2.11 -6.97
CA TRP A 359 -22.55 0.77 -7.15
C TRP A 359 -24.08 0.73 -7.01
N PHE A 360 -24.61 1.47 -6.03
CA PHE A 360 -26.05 1.51 -5.73
C PHE A 360 -26.77 2.68 -6.39
N HIS A 361 -26.08 3.47 -7.22
CA HIS A 361 -26.59 4.69 -7.86
C HIS A 361 -27.26 5.66 -6.87
N MET A 362 -26.62 5.88 -5.72
CA MET A 362 -27.11 6.75 -4.65
C MET A 362 -26.50 8.14 -4.76
N ASP A 363 -27.35 9.15 -4.92
CA ASP A 363 -26.90 10.56 -4.94
C ASP A 363 -26.26 10.96 -3.59
N GLN A 364 -25.05 11.48 -3.65
CA GLN A 364 -24.25 11.93 -2.51
C GLN A 364 -24.42 13.42 -2.15
N SER A 365 -25.24 14.16 -2.88
CA SER A 365 -25.61 15.53 -2.49
C SER A 365 -26.44 15.52 -1.19
N SER A 366 -27.25 14.50 -0.99
CA SER A 366 -28.10 14.31 0.21
C SER A 366 -27.30 13.82 1.42
N TYR A 367 -27.37 14.54 2.55
CA TYR A 367 -26.81 14.11 3.83
C TYR A 367 -27.35 12.75 4.30
N ALA A 368 -28.64 12.47 4.08
CA ALA A 368 -29.26 11.21 4.46
C ALA A 368 -28.63 10.02 3.71
N ASN A 369 -28.38 10.17 2.41
CA ASN A 369 -27.71 9.14 1.62
C ASN A 369 -26.25 8.95 2.02
N ARG A 370 -25.54 10.02 2.36
CA ARG A 370 -24.19 9.93 2.93
C ARG A 370 -24.18 9.12 4.22
N LEU A 371 -25.10 9.39 5.14
CA LEU A 371 -25.22 8.66 6.41
C LEU A 371 -25.55 7.18 6.21
N LYS A 372 -26.46 6.84 5.30
CA LYS A 372 -26.86 5.45 5.02
C LYS A 372 -25.67 4.57 4.60
N LEU A 373 -24.68 5.14 3.90
CA LEU A 373 -23.48 4.42 3.49
C LEU A 373 -22.33 4.58 4.48
N CYS A 374 -22.19 5.74 5.12
CA CYS A 374 -21.11 6.03 6.07
C CYS A 374 -21.23 5.17 7.33
N ILE A 375 -22.44 5.04 7.90
CA ILE A 375 -22.66 4.29 9.15
C ILE A 375 -22.24 2.82 9.04
N PRO A 376 -22.66 2.02 8.02
CA PRO A 376 -22.23 0.66 7.89
C PRO A 376 -20.71 0.53 7.67
N VAL A 377 -20.14 1.38 6.83
CA VAL A 377 -18.71 1.35 6.48
C VAL A 377 -17.84 1.66 7.71
N LEU A 378 -18.13 2.76 8.42
CA LEU A 378 -17.44 3.11 9.67
C LEU A 378 -17.77 2.12 10.80
N GLY A 379 -19.00 1.59 10.84
CA GLY A 379 -19.42 0.60 11.82
C GLY A 379 -18.61 -0.68 11.75
N ILE A 380 -18.36 -1.21 10.54
CA ILE A 380 -17.49 -2.39 10.35
C ILE A 380 -16.05 -2.04 10.78
N GLY A 381 -15.52 -0.89 10.37
CA GLY A 381 -14.20 -0.44 10.79
C GLY A 381 -14.08 -0.28 12.31
N ALA A 382 -15.12 0.27 12.95
CA ALA A 382 -15.20 0.40 14.40
C ALA A 382 -15.21 -0.96 15.12
N ILE A 383 -15.99 -1.93 14.64
CA ILE A 383 -16.05 -3.30 15.20
C ILE A 383 -14.65 -3.94 15.14
N LEU A 384 -13.98 -3.87 13.98
CA LEU A 384 -12.64 -4.42 13.82
C LEU A 384 -11.62 -3.70 14.72
N GLY A 385 -11.65 -2.38 14.76
CA GLY A 385 -10.74 -1.58 15.56
C GLY A 385 -10.95 -1.76 17.07
N ILE A 386 -12.19 -1.79 17.54
CA ILE A 386 -12.53 -2.05 18.95
C ILE A 386 -12.14 -3.49 19.31
N GLY A 387 -12.43 -4.47 18.44
CA GLY A 387 -11.99 -5.85 18.62
C GLY A 387 -10.48 -5.96 18.81
N ASN A 388 -9.70 -5.16 18.07
CA ASN A 388 -8.25 -5.08 18.27
C ASN A 388 -7.90 -4.38 19.60
N ALA A 389 -8.48 -3.21 19.89
CA ALA A 389 -8.19 -2.47 21.13
C ALA A 389 -8.54 -3.23 22.41
N THR A 390 -9.48 -4.16 22.33
CA THR A 390 -9.90 -5.05 23.45
C THR A 390 -9.15 -6.39 23.47
N GLY A 391 -8.26 -6.65 22.52
CA GLY A 391 -7.49 -7.89 22.41
C GLY A 391 -8.27 -9.09 21.85
N LEU A 392 -9.51 -8.90 21.35
CA LEU A 392 -10.29 -9.97 20.72
C LEU A 392 -9.78 -10.31 19.31
N ILE A 393 -9.19 -9.34 18.62
CA ILE A 393 -8.64 -9.50 17.28
C ILE A 393 -7.18 -9.02 17.30
N ASP A 394 -6.27 -9.92 16.93
CA ASP A 394 -4.87 -9.54 16.79
C ASP A 394 -4.67 -8.59 15.61
N TYR A 395 -3.87 -7.52 15.80
CA TYR A 395 -3.56 -6.57 14.73
C TYR A 395 -2.90 -7.22 13.52
N THR A 396 -2.09 -8.25 13.74
CA THR A 396 -1.41 -8.99 12.66
C THR A 396 -2.40 -9.69 11.74
N VAL A 397 -3.56 -10.12 12.25
CA VAL A 397 -4.64 -10.72 11.45
C VAL A 397 -5.26 -9.65 10.56
N ILE A 398 -5.60 -8.47 11.12
CA ILE A 398 -6.14 -7.34 10.34
C ILE A 398 -5.14 -6.93 9.26
N TRP A 399 -3.86 -6.82 9.61
CA TRP A 399 -2.77 -6.48 8.69
C TRP A 399 -2.64 -7.49 7.54
N ARG A 400 -2.72 -8.80 7.81
CA ARG A 400 -2.62 -9.85 6.79
C ARG A 400 -3.78 -9.83 5.81
N TYR A 401 -5.01 -9.69 6.29
CA TYR A 401 -6.18 -9.51 5.41
C TYR A 401 -6.07 -8.26 4.56
N PHE A 402 -5.69 -7.13 5.17
CA PHE A 402 -5.38 -5.90 4.45
C PHE A 402 -4.34 -6.15 3.35
N SER A 403 -3.20 -6.73 3.71
CA SER A 403 -2.07 -6.92 2.80
C SER A 403 -2.44 -7.84 1.63
N TRP A 404 -3.12 -8.96 1.88
CA TRP A 404 -3.54 -9.87 0.82
C TRP A 404 -4.59 -9.25 -0.11
N THR A 405 -5.59 -8.59 0.43
CA THR A 405 -6.63 -7.90 -0.36
C THR A 405 -6.01 -6.81 -1.22
N ASN A 406 -5.07 -6.06 -0.64
CA ASN A 406 -4.33 -5.01 -1.31
C ASN A 406 -3.53 -5.53 -2.51
N GLN A 407 -2.77 -6.60 -2.34
CA GLN A 407 -1.97 -7.20 -3.40
C GLN A 407 -2.83 -7.87 -4.49
N THR A 408 -3.95 -8.47 -4.11
CA THR A 408 -4.92 -9.05 -5.05
C THR A 408 -5.56 -7.96 -5.92
N LEU A 409 -5.88 -6.82 -5.32
CA LEU A 409 -6.42 -5.68 -6.06
C LEU A 409 -5.39 -5.13 -7.05
N ALA A 410 -4.12 -4.99 -6.63
CA ALA A 410 -3.01 -4.59 -7.51
C ALA A 410 -2.85 -5.54 -8.71
N MET A 411 -2.95 -6.84 -8.48
CA MET A 411 -2.95 -7.86 -9.54
C MET A 411 -4.05 -7.59 -10.60
N ILE A 412 -5.28 -7.34 -10.16
CA ILE A 412 -6.42 -7.09 -11.07
C ILE A 412 -6.19 -5.80 -11.87
N VAL A 413 -5.68 -4.74 -11.23
CA VAL A 413 -5.35 -3.46 -11.88
C VAL A 413 -4.28 -3.63 -12.95
N LEU A 414 -3.24 -4.41 -12.68
CA LEU A 414 -2.21 -4.71 -13.68
C LEU A 414 -2.77 -5.46 -14.89
N TRP A 415 -3.71 -6.40 -14.70
CA TRP A 415 -4.41 -7.05 -15.81
C TRP A 415 -5.28 -6.08 -16.61
N ALA A 416 -5.94 -5.13 -15.94
CA ALA A 416 -6.71 -4.07 -16.61
C ALA A 416 -5.79 -3.15 -17.42
N ALA A 417 -4.64 -2.75 -16.87
CA ALA A 417 -3.61 -1.98 -17.55
C ALA A 417 -3.04 -2.72 -18.76
N ALA A 418 -2.76 -4.03 -18.64
CA ALA A 418 -2.33 -4.86 -19.76
C ALA A 418 -3.36 -4.89 -20.89
N MET A 419 -4.65 -5.01 -20.56
CA MET A 419 -5.72 -5.00 -21.56
C MET A 419 -5.91 -3.62 -22.19
N TYR A 420 -5.75 -2.53 -21.42
CA TYR A 420 -5.71 -1.17 -21.96
C TYR A 420 -4.60 -1.02 -23.00
N LEU A 421 -3.36 -1.38 -22.63
CA LEU A 421 -2.21 -1.29 -23.53
C LEU A 421 -2.39 -2.10 -24.82
N PHE A 422 -2.94 -3.31 -24.70
CA PHE A 422 -3.32 -4.10 -25.88
C PHE A 422 -4.34 -3.38 -26.76
N THR A 423 -5.37 -2.77 -26.17
CA THR A 423 -6.43 -2.06 -26.90
C THR A 423 -5.87 -0.87 -27.66
N GLU A 424 -4.91 -0.16 -27.06
CA GLU A 424 -4.17 0.97 -27.65
C GLU A 424 -3.02 0.53 -28.57
N LYS A 425 -2.87 -0.78 -28.86
CA LYS A 425 -1.81 -1.34 -29.73
C LYS A 425 -0.41 -1.04 -29.20
N LYS A 426 -0.23 -0.98 -27.89
CA LYS A 426 1.03 -0.70 -27.21
C LYS A 426 1.59 -1.96 -26.58
N ASN A 427 2.85 -1.89 -26.07
CA ASN A 427 3.49 -3.01 -25.41
C ASN A 427 2.80 -3.33 -24.07
N PHE A 428 1.95 -4.33 -24.07
CA PHE A 428 1.21 -4.76 -22.87
C PHE A 428 2.04 -5.63 -21.90
N TRP A 429 3.18 -6.16 -22.34
CA TRP A 429 4.00 -7.04 -21.50
C TRP A 429 4.52 -6.34 -20.25
N MET A 430 4.74 -5.04 -20.29
CA MET A 430 5.18 -4.27 -19.11
C MET A 430 4.19 -4.32 -17.94
N ALA A 431 2.91 -4.57 -18.21
CA ALA A 431 1.88 -4.77 -17.17
C ALA A 431 1.51 -6.25 -17.02
N ALA A 432 1.50 -7.05 -18.10
CA ALA A 432 1.12 -8.46 -18.06
C ALA A 432 2.13 -9.32 -17.29
N VAL A 433 3.44 -9.03 -17.38
CA VAL A 433 4.47 -9.77 -16.63
C VAL A 433 4.30 -9.59 -15.11
N PRO A 434 4.27 -8.36 -14.57
CA PRO A 434 4.02 -8.18 -13.13
C PRO A 434 2.62 -8.65 -12.72
N ALA A 435 1.59 -8.55 -13.57
CA ALA A 435 0.27 -9.13 -13.30
C ALA A 435 0.33 -10.65 -13.11
N THR A 436 1.07 -11.36 -13.98
CA THR A 436 1.28 -12.80 -13.87
C THR A 436 2.02 -13.17 -12.58
N PHE A 437 3.09 -12.44 -12.26
CA PHE A 437 3.85 -12.63 -11.03
C PHE A 437 2.96 -12.43 -9.79
N MET A 438 2.20 -11.34 -9.73
CA MET A 438 1.30 -11.06 -8.61
C MET A 438 0.15 -12.07 -8.52
N SER A 439 -0.26 -12.68 -9.64
CA SER A 439 -1.24 -13.77 -9.65
C SER A 439 -0.70 -15.01 -8.94
N ALA A 440 0.56 -15.37 -9.20
CA ALA A 440 1.21 -16.48 -8.49
C ALA A 440 1.36 -16.17 -6.99
N VAL A 441 1.83 -14.98 -6.64
CA VAL A 441 2.01 -14.53 -5.24
C VAL A 441 0.69 -14.58 -4.48
N SER A 442 -0.37 -13.94 -5.00
CA SER A 442 -1.66 -13.83 -4.32
C SER A 442 -2.34 -15.18 -4.15
N CYS A 443 -2.32 -16.03 -5.17
CA CYS A 443 -2.90 -17.37 -5.11
C CYS A 443 -2.13 -18.27 -4.13
N THR A 444 -0.80 -18.28 -4.18
CA THR A 444 0.01 -19.08 -3.26
C THR A 444 -0.22 -18.67 -1.81
N TYR A 445 -0.30 -17.37 -1.54
CA TYR A 445 -0.60 -16.86 -0.20
C TYR A 445 -1.98 -17.34 0.28
N PHE A 446 -3.00 -17.21 -0.55
CA PHE A 446 -4.35 -17.67 -0.22
C PHE A 446 -4.42 -19.15 0.18
N ILE A 447 -3.56 -19.98 -0.43
CA ILE A 447 -3.50 -21.40 -0.11
C ILE A 447 -2.73 -21.66 1.19
N LEU A 448 -1.64 -20.91 1.45
CA LEU A 448 -0.74 -21.17 2.59
C LEU A 448 -1.11 -20.41 3.86
N ALA A 449 -1.75 -19.25 3.74
CA ALA A 449 -1.99 -18.38 4.89
C ALA A 449 -2.98 -19.01 5.87
N PRO A 450 -2.65 -19.05 7.18
CA PRO A 450 -3.50 -19.65 8.20
C PRO A 450 -4.91 -19.05 8.26
N GLU A 451 -5.03 -17.78 7.98
CA GLU A 451 -6.30 -17.03 7.90
C GLU A 451 -7.13 -17.33 6.64
N CYS A 452 -6.58 -18.06 5.67
CA CYS A 452 -7.24 -18.50 4.43
C CYS A 452 -7.34 -20.03 4.41
N LEU A 453 -6.92 -20.68 3.33
CA LEU A 453 -6.97 -22.15 3.20
C LEU A 453 -5.85 -22.87 3.96
N GLY A 454 -4.83 -22.16 4.41
CA GLY A 454 -3.67 -22.74 5.11
C GLY A 454 -4.04 -23.45 6.42
N SER A 455 -5.11 -23.03 7.10
CA SER A 455 -5.62 -23.74 8.28
C SER A 455 -6.06 -25.18 7.99
N LEU A 456 -6.42 -25.48 6.73
CA LEU A 456 -6.84 -26.81 6.27
C LEU A 456 -5.70 -27.64 5.67
N LEU A 457 -4.65 -26.98 5.18
CA LEU A 457 -3.60 -27.61 4.37
C LEU A 457 -2.24 -27.71 5.09
N ASN A 458 -1.98 -26.82 6.02
CA ASN A 458 -0.77 -26.83 6.82
C ASN A 458 -0.92 -27.76 8.02
N SER A 459 0.19 -28.32 8.48
CA SER A 459 0.27 -29.07 9.75
C SER A 459 0.91 -28.22 10.84
N LYS A 460 0.80 -28.66 12.09
CA LYS A 460 1.46 -28.03 13.23
C LYS A 460 2.30 -29.07 13.95
N THR A 461 3.47 -28.68 14.40
CA THR A 461 4.31 -29.47 15.32
C THR A 461 3.71 -29.51 16.71
N ALA A 462 4.24 -30.35 17.59
CA ALA A 462 3.77 -30.45 18.99
C ALA A 462 3.93 -29.16 19.80
N ASP A 463 4.90 -28.32 19.44
CA ASP A 463 5.15 -26.97 20.01
C ASP A 463 4.30 -25.88 19.37
N GLY A 464 3.41 -26.22 18.42
CA GLY A 464 2.51 -25.27 17.74
C GLY A 464 3.09 -24.57 16.52
N THR A 465 4.35 -24.83 16.14
CA THR A 465 4.98 -24.26 14.95
C THR A 465 4.26 -24.74 13.68
N VAL A 466 3.94 -23.82 12.77
CA VAL A 466 3.25 -24.13 11.52
C VAL A 466 4.23 -24.71 10.50
N ILE A 467 3.92 -25.88 9.95
CA ILE A 467 4.61 -26.48 8.81
C ILE A 467 3.79 -26.19 7.55
N TYR A 468 4.31 -25.32 6.71
CA TYR A 468 3.64 -24.87 5.47
C TYR A 468 3.70 -25.91 4.38
N ASN A 469 2.56 -26.29 3.79
CA ASN A 469 2.51 -27.24 2.67
C ASN A 469 2.85 -26.56 1.33
N THR A 470 4.11 -26.16 1.20
CA THR A 470 4.62 -25.48 0.01
C THR A 470 4.59 -26.37 -1.24
N ALA A 471 4.72 -27.70 -1.06
CA ALA A 471 4.69 -28.66 -2.16
C ALA A 471 3.35 -28.67 -2.93
N VAL A 472 2.25 -28.33 -2.27
CA VAL A 472 0.93 -28.19 -2.90
C VAL A 472 0.70 -26.76 -3.37
N ALA A 473 1.01 -25.77 -2.54
CA ALA A 473 0.65 -24.39 -2.81
C ALA A 473 1.44 -23.75 -3.96
N TYR A 474 2.74 -24.05 -4.08
CA TYR A 474 3.58 -23.45 -5.12
C TYR A 474 3.15 -23.87 -6.54
N PRO A 475 2.95 -25.17 -6.84
CA PRO A 475 2.45 -25.57 -8.15
C PRO A 475 1.07 -24.97 -8.47
N ILE A 476 0.16 -24.91 -7.51
CA ILE A 476 -1.18 -24.35 -7.73
C ILE A 476 -1.09 -22.85 -8.04
N GLY A 477 -0.27 -22.09 -7.31
CA GLY A 477 -0.04 -20.67 -7.59
C GLY A 477 0.53 -20.41 -8.98
N ILE A 478 1.50 -21.24 -9.41
CA ILE A 478 2.10 -21.17 -10.76
C ILE A 478 1.06 -21.50 -11.84
N VAL A 479 0.30 -22.58 -11.66
CA VAL A 479 -0.76 -22.98 -12.60
C VAL A 479 -1.84 -21.92 -12.72
N PHE A 480 -2.25 -21.32 -11.59
CA PHE A 480 -3.20 -20.22 -11.59
C PHE A 480 -2.70 -19.00 -12.38
N ALA A 481 -1.45 -18.60 -12.17
CA ALA A 481 -0.85 -17.50 -12.91
C ALA A 481 -0.74 -17.80 -14.42
N ALA A 482 -0.33 -19.01 -14.77
CA ALA A 482 -0.26 -19.47 -16.17
C ALA A 482 -1.65 -19.50 -16.83
N LEU A 483 -2.68 -19.92 -16.08
CA LEU A 483 -4.07 -19.90 -16.54
C LEU A 483 -4.56 -18.49 -16.83
N LEU A 484 -4.31 -17.54 -15.92
CA LEU A 484 -4.72 -16.13 -16.13
C LEU A 484 -3.98 -15.52 -17.34
N LEU A 485 -2.70 -15.80 -17.51
CA LEU A 485 -1.94 -15.35 -18.67
C LEU A 485 -2.50 -15.96 -19.97
N ALA A 486 -2.82 -17.25 -19.98
CA ALA A 486 -3.41 -17.93 -21.14
C ALA A 486 -4.81 -17.34 -21.48
N LEU A 487 -5.64 -17.08 -20.47
CA LEU A 487 -6.95 -16.42 -20.64
C LEU A 487 -6.79 -15.01 -21.21
N PHE A 488 -5.82 -14.24 -20.73
CA PHE A 488 -5.51 -12.91 -21.25
C PHE A 488 -5.09 -13.00 -22.73
N ILE A 489 -4.16 -13.87 -23.09
CA ILE A 489 -3.70 -14.05 -24.48
C ILE A 489 -4.86 -14.50 -25.38
N ARG A 490 -5.73 -15.40 -24.90
CA ARG A 490 -6.93 -15.82 -25.64
C ARG A 490 -7.88 -14.62 -25.85
N ALA A 491 -8.08 -13.79 -24.84
CA ALA A 491 -8.94 -12.61 -24.93
C ALA A 491 -8.39 -11.58 -25.94
N THR A 492 -7.07 -11.37 -25.96
CA THR A 492 -6.42 -10.47 -26.91
C THR A 492 -6.57 -10.97 -28.36
N LYS A 493 -6.33 -12.28 -28.61
CA LYS A 493 -6.53 -12.90 -29.93
C LYS A 493 -7.97 -12.77 -30.41
N LYS A 494 -8.98 -13.03 -29.55
CA LYS A 494 -10.40 -12.91 -29.88
C LYS A 494 -10.80 -11.47 -30.23
N ARG A 495 -10.25 -10.47 -29.51
CA ARG A 495 -10.50 -9.05 -29.81
C ARG A 495 -9.85 -8.62 -31.14
N SER A 496 -8.65 -9.11 -31.44
CA SER A 496 -7.99 -8.85 -32.74
C SER A 496 -8.79 -9.40 -33.91
N ALA A 497 -9.28 -10.65 -33.82
CA ALA A 497 -10.08 -11.27 -34.87
C ALA A 497 -11.40 -10.53 -35.14
N LYS A 498 -12.06 -10.00 -34.08
CA LYS A 498 -13.27 -9.19 -34.25
C LYS A 498 -13.06 -7.80 -34.89
N LYS A 499 -11.83 -7.28 -34.85
CA LYS A 499 -11.49 -6.00 -35.51
C LYS A 499 -11.09 -6.16 -37.00
N SER A 500 -10.76 -7.37 -37.39
CA SER A 500 -10.37 -7.73 -38.78
C SER A 500 -11.54 -8.31 -39.61
N ALA A 501 -12.64 -8.68 -38.97
CA ALA A 501 -13.91 -9.06 -39.59
C ALA A 501 -14.90 -7.86 -39.60
#